data_709e0e9b681c17351352bab1d741d15b
#
_entry.id   709e0e9b681c17351352bab1d741d15b
#
_cell.length_a   1.000
_cell.length_b   1.000
_cell.length_c   1.000
_cell.angle_alpha   90.00
_cell.angle_beta   90.00
_cell.angle_gamma   90.00
#
_symmetry.space_group_name_H-M   'P 1'
#
loop_
_entity.id
_entity.type
_entity.pdbx_description
1 polymer ?
#
loop_
_entity_poly.entity_id
_entity_poly.type
_entity_poly.pdbx_seq_one_letter_code
_entity_poly.pdbx_strand_id
1 'polypeptide(L)'
;KFVDCALRFALAAVLSGAQVFGGYAPLALGLTAAAGPGVRGLSALVGASAGAFLFLPFTHALRTFAAAVLIFTANNAFFDLKLYRRRFFLPLMAAGMMFSVEFVYVLRDGAGEAANCLVCLLLTALGAMSGRALLAPEEKEHPFAALFILLGVLMAFSSYETANGFAPGRIASMLVVLLAAFERSGAV
;
A
#
# COMPACT_ATOMS: atom_id res chain seq x y z
N LYS A 1 -15.62 8.75 13.01
CA LYS A 1 -14.51 7.92 13.53
C LYS A 1 -14.62 6.47 13.10
N PHE A 2 -15.77 5.80 13.29
CA PHE A 2 -15.96 4.41 12.90
C PHE A 2 -15.83 4.20 11.37
N VAL A 3 -16.49 5.04 10.58
CA VAL A 3 -16.42 4.99 9.10
C VAL A 3 -14.98 5.21 8.60
N ASP A 4 -14.23 6.13 9.19
CA ASP A 4 -12.83 6.39 8.85
C ASP A 4 -11.93 5.16 9.13
N CYS A 5 -12.12 4.50 10.28
CA CYS A 5 -11.41 3.27 10.60
C CYS A 5 -11.79 2.13 9.66
N ALA A 6 -13.09 1.97 9.35
CA ALA A 6 -13.57 0.95 8.41
C ALA A 6 -13.03 1.16 7.00
N LEU A 7 -12.97 2.41 6.53
CA LEU A 7 -12.38 2.76 5.24
C LEU A 7 -10.89 2.42 5.18
N ARG A 8 -10.11 2.76 6.21
CA ARG A 8 -8.68 2.45 6.29
C ARG A 8 -8.42 0.95 6.32
N PHE A 9 -9.23 0.21 7.08
CA PHE A 9 -9.21 -1.24 7.10
C PHE A 9 -9.45 -1.81 5.70
N ALA A 10 -10.55 -1.40 5.05
CA ALA A 10 -10.93 -1.92 3.75
C ALA A 10 -9.89 -1.59 2.66
N LEU A 11 -9.39 -0.33 2.63
CA LEU A 11 -8.35 0.07 1.69
C LEU A 11 -7.05 -0.72 1.90
N ALA A 12 -6.61 -0.89 3.15
CA ALA A 12 -5.39 -1.64 3.44
C ALA A 12 -5.54 -3.12 3.08
N ALA A 13 -6.71 -3.72 3.35
CA ALA A 13 -7.01 -5.09 2.97
C ALA A 13 -6.99 -5.28 1.44
N VAL A 14 -7.65 -4.40 0.70
CA VAL A 14 -7.68 -4.45 -0.76
C VAL A 14 -6.28 -4.25 -1.34
N LEU A 15 -5.53 -3.25 -0.87
CA LEU A 15 -4.18 -2.96 -1.37
C LEU A 15 -3.17 -4.09 -1.07
N SER A 16 -3.45 -4.97 -0.10
CA SER A 16 -2.65 -6.18 0.10
C SER A 16 -2.78 -7.17 -1.06
N GLY A 17 -3.88 -7.10 -1.82
CA GLY A 17 -4.06 -7.85 -3.06
C GLY A 17 -3.27 -7.29 -4.25
N ALA A 18 -2.76 -6.06 -4.16
CA ALA A 18 -1.91 -5.45 -5.19
C ALA A 18 -0.49 -6.04 -5.11
N GLN A 19 -0.36 -7.26 -5.60
CA GLN A 19 0.88 -8.03 -5.54
C GLN A 19 1.88 -7.55 -6.57
N VAL A 20 3.13 -7.38 -6.14
CA VAL A 20 4.28 -7.09 -6.99
C VAL A 20 5.26 -8.27 -6.87
N PHE A 21 5.85 -8.69 -7.98
CA PHE A 21 6.77 -9.84 -8.05
C PHE A 21 6.25 -11.13 -7.38
N GLY A 22 4.92 -11.36 -7.45
CA GLY A 22 4.29 -12.61 -7.02
C GLY A 22 4.19 -12.83 -5.50
N GLY A 23 4.43 -11.80 -4.66
CA GLY A 23 4.34 -12.03 -3.22
C GLY A 23 4.52 -10.82 -2.32
N TYR A 24 4.81 -9.66 -2.89
CA TYR A 24 4.99 -8.43 -2.10
C TYR A 24 3.77 -7.52 -2.19
N ALA A 25 3.37 -6.91 -1.07
CA ALA A 25 2.27 -5.95 -0.98
C ALA A 25 2.74 -4.56 -0.48
N PRO A 26 3.62 -3.87 -1.24
CA PRO A 26 4.25 -2.63 -0.78
C PRO A 26 3.25 -1.49 -0.57
N LEU A 27 2.16 -1.45 -1.34
CA LEU A 27 1.15 -0.39 -1.24
C LEU A 27 0.36 -0.46 0.08
N ALA A 28 0.06 -1.68 0.56
CA ALA A 28 -0.60 -1.88 1.85
C ALA A 28 0.29 -1.41 3.01
N LEU A 29 1.61 -1.69 2.95
CA LEU A 29 2.58 -1.20 3.92
C LEU A 29 2.69 0.33 3.90
N GLY A 30 2.74 0.92 2.72
CA GLY A 30 2.72 2.37 2.56
C GLY A 30 1.47 3.01 3.17
N LEU A 31 0.29 2.45 2.91
CA LEU A 31 -0.97 2.94 3.48
C LEU A 31 -0.99 2.78 5.02
N THR A 32 -0.45 1.66 5.55
CA THR A 32 -0.34 1.45 7.01
C THR A 32 0.53 2.53 7.65
N ALA A 33 1.62 2.94 7.00
CA ALA A 33 2.44 4.06 7.46
C ALA A 33 1.65 5.38 7.44
N ALA A 34 0.92 5.65 6.37
CA ALA A 34 0.12 6.86 6.20
C ALA A 34 -1.06 6.97 7.16
N ALA A 35 -1.58 5.83 7.63
CA ALA A 35 -2.72 5.81 8.55
C ALA A 35 -2.42 6.44 9.92
N GLY A 36 -1.13 6.59 10.26
CA GLY A 36 -0.68 7.23 11.47
C GLY A 36 -0.82 6.36 12.74
N PRO A 37 -0.67 6.97 13.93
CA PRO A 37 -0.71 6.26 15.19
C PRO A 37 -2.13 6.00 15.69
N GLY A 38 -2.23 5.18 16.75
CA GLY A 38 -3.46 4.91 17.50
C GLY A 38 -4.45 4.02 16.73
N VAL A 39 -5.75 4.19 17.00
CA VAL A 39 -6.82 3.31 16.48
C VAL A 39 -6.91 3.33 14.94
N ARG A 40 -6.59 4.46 14.32
CA ARG A 40 -6.57 4.60 12.86
C ARG A 40 -5.45 3.75 12.23
N GLY A 41 -4.26 3.81 12.79
CA GLY A 41 -3.15 2.96 12.36
C GLY A 41 -3.40 1.49 12.65
N LEU A 42 -4.00 1.17 13.79
CA LEU A 42 -4.38 -0.19 14.15
C LEU A 42 -5.39 -0.77 13.15
N SER A 43 -6.38 0.00 12.72
CA SER A 43 -7.35 -0.47 11.71
C SER A 43 -6.69 -0.77 10.37
N ALA A 44 -5.75 0.06 9.93
CA ALA A 44 -4.97 -0.19 8.71
C ALA A 44 -4.04 -1.40 8.85
N LEU A 45 -3.38 -1.57 10.00
CA LEU A 45 -2.56 -2.74 10.31
C LEU A 45 -3.38 -4.03 10.21
N VAL A 46 -4.56 -4.07 10.88
CA VAL A 46 -5.43 -5.26 10.86
C VAL A 46 -5.93 -5.53 9.45
N GLY A 47 -6.30 -4.48 8.70
CA GLY A 47 -6.70 -4.59 7.29
C GLY A 47 -5.59 -5.15 6.41
N ALA A 48 -4.39 -4.57 6.49
CA ALA A 48 -3.23 -5.04 5.73
C ALA A 48 -2.86 -6.48 6.07
N SER A 49 -2.92 -6.85 7.34
CA SER A 49 -2.65 -8.22 7.79
C SER A 49 -3.70 -9.20 7.27
N ALA A 50 -4.98 -8.88 7.45
CA ALA A 50 -6.08 -9.72 6.96
C ALA A 50 -6.00 -9.91 5.44
N GLY A 51 -5.77 -8.83 4.68
CA GLY A 51 -5.59 -8.91 3.24
C GLY A 51 -4.34 -9.70 2.84
N ALA A 52 -3.22 -9.54 3.55
CA ALA A 52 -2.01 -10.30 3.28
C ALA A 52 -2.25 -11.82 3.43
N PHE A 53 -2.90 -12.27 4.50
CA PHE A 53 -3.22 -13.68 4.70
C PHE A 53 -4.27 -14.23 3.73
N LEU A 54 -5.12 -13.36 3.14
CA LEU A 54 -6.09 -13.74 2.13
C LEU A 54 -5.49 -13.89 0.73
N PHE A 55 -4.56 -13.01 0.38
CA PHE A 55 -4.11 -12.87 -1.02
C PHE A 55 -2.68 -13.38 -1.25
N LEU A 56 -1.82 -13.38 -0.22
CA LEU A 56 -0.42 -13.74 -0.38
C LEU A 56 -0.14 -15.19 0.06
N PRO A 57 0.90 -15.84 -0.48
CA PRO A 57 1.43 -17.08 0.07
C PRO A 57 1.83 -16.87 1.55
N PHE A 58 1.65 -17.87 2.36
CA PHE A 58 1.80 -17.78 3.82
C PHE A 58 3.14 -17.15 4.28
N THR A 59 4.25 -17.48 3.62
CA THR A 59 5.57 -16.91 3.93
C THR A 59 5.64 -15.42 3.66
N HIS A 60 5.09 -14.96 2.54
CA HIS A 60 5.02 -13.54 2.19
C HIS A 60 4.01 -12.78 3.06
N ALA A 61 2.89 -13.42 3.43
CA ALA A 61 1.93 -12.87 4.36
C ALA A 61 2.56 -12.59 5.74
N LEU A 62 3.37 -13.52 6.27
CA LEU A 62 4.10 -13.32 7.52
C LEU A 62 5.13 -12.18 7.42
N ARG A 63 5.85 -12.04 6.30
CA ARG A 63 6.78 -10.94 6.08
C ARG A 63 6.04 -9.60 6.06
N THR A 64 4.96 -9.53 5.29
CA THR A 64 4.11 -8.33 5.21
C THR A 64 3.51 -7.97 6.56
N PHE A 65 3.04 -8.96 7.33
CA PHE A 65 2.55 -8.77 8.69
C PHE A 65 3.63 -8.21 9.61
N ALA A 66 4.83 -8.81 9.60
CA ALA A 66 5.95 -8.34 10.42
C ALA A 66 6.34 -6.90 10.08
N ALA A 67 6.45 -6.57 8.79
CA ALA A 67 6.73 -5.21 8.33
C ALA A 67 5.62 -4.23 8.75
N ALA A 68 4.35 -4.60 8.61
CA ALA A 68 3.22 -3.78 9.03
C ALA A 68 3.21 -3.50 10.53
N VAL A 69 3.53 -4.50 11.36
CA VAL A 69 3.66 -4.35 12.82
C VAL A 69 4.82 -3.40 13.16
N LEU A 70 5.98 -3.55 12.51
CA LEU A 70 7.11 -2.64 12.71
C LEU A 70 6.76 -1.20 12.32
N ILE A 71 6.09 -1.01 11.19
CA ILE A 71 5.63 0.32 10.74
C ILE A 71 4.65 0.92 11.77
N PHE A 72 3.70 0.15 12.24
CA PHE A 72 2.73 0.61 13.23
C PHE A 72 3.40 0.98 14.57
N THR A 73 4.30 0.16 15.07
CA THR A 73 5.06 0.44 16.31
C THR A 73 5.94 1.67 16.16
N ALA A 74 6.62 1.82 15.02
CA ALA A 74 7.40 3.00 14.71
C ALA A 74 6.54 4.27 14.62
N ASN A 75 5.35 4.19 14.00
CA ASN A 75 4.42 5.30 13.97
C ASN A 75 4.03 5.78 15.38
N ASN A 76 3.77 4.85 16.29
CA ASN A 76 3.43 5.20 17.68
C ASN A 76 4.65 5.74 18.46
N ALA A 77 5.83 5.17 18.23
CA ALA A 77 7.05 5.58 18.92
C ALA A 77 7.55 6.98 18.50
N PHE A 78 7.43 7.31 17.22
CA PHE A 78 8.00 8.54 16.66
C PHE A 78 6.98 9.68 16.50
N PHE A 79 5.72 9.47 16.84
CA PHE A 79 4.64 10.44 16.62
C PHE A 79 4.91 11.82 17.26
N ASP A 80 5.47 11.83 18.48
CA ASP A 80 5.73 13.06 19.24
C ASP A 80 6.98 13.80 18.75
N LEU A 81 7.78 13.19 17.89
CA LEU A 81 9.00 13.81 17.39
C LEU A 81 8.70 14.86 16.32
N LYS A 82 9.36 16.02 16.40
CA LYS A 82 9.29 17.06 15.36
C LYS A 82 9.64 16.54 13.96
N LEU A 83 10.47 15.49 13.89
CA LEU A 83 10.90 14.85 12.64
C LEU A 83 9.73 14.15 11.93
N TYR A 84 8.76 13.61 12.68
CA TYR A 84 7.57 12.92 12.13
C TYR A 84 6.73 13.81 11.22
N ARG A 85 6.72 15.10 11.45
CA ARG A 85 5.98 16.09 10.64
C ARG A 85 6.65 16.39 9.29
N ARG A 86 7.90 15.98 9.08
CA ARG A 86 8.59 16.20 7.80
C ARG A 86 8.03 15.29 6.71
N ARG A 87 7.93 15.83 5.48
CA ARG A 87 7.35 15.13 4.31
C ARG A 87 7.98 13.77 4.03
N PHE A 88 9.30 13.69 4.16
CA PHE A 88 10.06 12.49 3.79
C PHE A 88 10.22 11.48 4.93
N PHE A 89 9.87 11.83 6.16
CA PHE A 89 10.12 10.94 7.29
C PHE A 89 9.26 9.66 7.22
N LEU A 90 7.97 9.79 6.99
CA LEU A 90 7.03 8.67 6.90
C LEU A 90 7.38 7.68 5.78
N PRO A 91 7.63 8.15 4.52
CA PRO A 91 8.05 7.26 3.44
C PRO A 91 9.37 6.54 3.74
N LEU A 92 10.36 7.26 4.29
CA LEU A 92 11.67 6.70 4.60
C LEU A 92 11.58 5.68 5.75
N MET A 93 10.79 5.98 6.78
CA MET A 93 10.53 5.07 7.89
C MET A 93 9.82 3.79 7.40
N ALA A 94 8.79 3.91 6.57
CA ALA A 94 8.07 2.75 6.03
C ALA A 94 8.98 1.86 5.18
N ALA A 95 9.77 2.46 4.30
CA ALA A 95 10.75 1.74 3.50
C ALA A 95 11.83 1.08 4.38
N GLY A 96 12.35 1.79 5.38
CA GLY A 96 13.36 1.26 6.31
C GLY A 96 12.84 0.07 7.13
N MET A 97 11.59 0.11 7.62
CA MET A 97 10.98 -1.00 8.34
C MET A 97 10.72 -2.20 7.43
N MET A 98 10.26 -1.99 6.21
CA MET A 98 10.14 -3.04 5.22
C MET A 98 11.51 -3.65 4.90
N PHE A 99 12.52 -2.82 4.66
CA PHE A 99 13.89 -3.27 4.40
C PHE A 99 14.44 -4.15 5.53
N SER A 100 14.18 -3.79 6.78
CA SER A 100 14.65 -4.57 7.95
C SER A 100 14.13 -6.01 7.93
N VAL A 101 12.91 -6.24 7.43
CA VAL A 101 12.34 -7.58 7.29
C VAL A 101 12.92 -8.30 6.07
N GLU A 102 13.01 -7.61 4.93
CA GLU A 102 13.45 -8.22 3.67
C GLU A 102 14.97 -8.42 3.58
N PHE A 103 15.76 -7.69 4.35
CA PHE A 103 17.22 -7.76 4.32
C PHE A 103 17.78 -9.18 4.53
N VAL A 104 17.16 -9.94 5.43
CA VAL A 104 17.57 -11.32 5.71
C VAL A 104 17.40 -12.20 4.46
N TYR A 105 16.34 -11.98 3.70
CA TYR A 105 16.04 -12.73 2.48
C TYR A 105 16.92 -12.30 1.31
N VAL A 106 17.21 -11.01 1.19
CA VAL A 106 18.17 -10.49 0.21
C VAL A 106 19.55 -11.09 0.41
N LEU A 107 20.00 -11.24 1.66
CA LEU A 107 21.28 -11.89 1.96
C LEU A 107 21.30 -13.38 1.61
N ARG A 108 20.14 -14.04 1.75
CA ARG A 108 20.00 -15.47 1.48
C ARG A 108 19.86 -15.78 -0.01
N ASP A 109 19.02 -15.03 -0.71
CA ASP A 109 18.55 -15.37 -2.07
C ASP A 109 19.27 -14.56 -3.17
N GLY A 110 20.11 -13.58 -2.80
CA GLY A 110 21.09 -12.92 -3.67
C GLY A 110 20.56 -11.73 -4.48
N ALA A 111 21.23 -11.43 -5.60
CA ALA A 111 21.05 -10.18 -6.35
C ALA A 111 19.67 -10.00 -6.98
N GLY A 112 18.98 -11.09 -7.34
CA GLY A 112 17.62 -11.01 -7.89
C GLY A 112 16.61 -10.45 -6.87
N GLU A 113 16.68 -10.96 -5.63
CA GLU A 113 15.83 -10.46 -4.54
C GLU A 113 16.19 -9.04 -4.12
N ALA A 114 17.45 -8.65 -4.25
CA ALA A 114 17.87 -7.26 -3.98
C ALA A 114 17.19 -6.26 -4.92
N ALA A 115 17.08 -6.57 -6.21
CA ALA A 115 16.40 -5.73 -7.18
C ALA A 115 14.89 -5.63 -6.89
N ASN A 116 14.24 -6.77 -6.61
CA ASN A 116 12.83 -6.81 -6.23
C ASN A 116 12.57 -6.01 -4.96
N CYS A 117 13.42 -6.17 -3.93
CA CYS A 117 13.35 -5.43 -2.68
C CYS A 117 13.45 -3.92 -2.92
N LEU A 118 14.39 -3.46 -3.77
CA LEU A 118 14.58 -2.04 -4.06
C LEU A 118 13.32 -1.42 -4.70
N VAL A 119 12.72 -2.10 -5.67
CA VAL A 119 11.46 -1.64 -6.28
C VAL A 119 10.33 -1.61 -5.25
N CYS A 120 10.22 -2.63 -4.41
CA CYS A 120 9.23 -2.68 -3.35
C CYS A 120 9.40 -1.57 -2.31
N LEU A 121 10.66 -1.21 -1.96
CA LEU A 121 10.96 -0.07 -1.08
C LEU A 121 10.46 1.25 -1.68
N LEU A 122 10.72 1.47 -2.98
CA LEU A 122 10.24 2.65 -3.68
C LEU A 122 8.71 2.71 -3.72
N LEU A 123 8.05 1.60 -4.02
CA LEU A 123 6.59 1.52 -4.04
C LEU A 123 5.99 1.72 -2.65
N THR A 124 6.61 1.20 -1.59
CA THR A 124 6.19 1.44 -0.20
C THR A 124 6.32 2.92 0.17
N ALA A 125 7.43 3.56 -0.20
CA ALA A 125 7.63 4.98 0.03
C ALA A 125 6.60 5.83 -0.73
N LEU A 126 6.36 5.54 -2.01
CA LEU A 126 5.33 6.21 -2.83
C LEU A 126 3.93 5.96 -2.27
N GLY A 127 3.63 4.73 -1.83
CA GLY A 127 2.38 4.38 -1.17
C GLY A 127 2.16 5.17 0.12
N ALA A 128 3.21 5.37 0.92
CA ALA A 128 3.14 6.18 2.14
C ALA A 128 2.92 7.67 1.84
N MET A 129 3.56 8.22 0.80
CA MET A 129 3.34 9.60 0.36
C MET A 129 1.91 9.81 -0.14
N SER A 130 1.45 8.93 -1.03
CA SER A 130 0.11 9.00 -1.63
C SER A 130 -0.98 8.76 -0.59
N GLY A 131 -0.78 7.77 0.30
CA GLY A 131 -1.69 7.50 1.40
C GLY A 131 -1.80 8.68 2.36
N ARG A 132 -0.69 9.37 2.68
CA ARG A 132 -0.71 10.58 3.50
C ARG A 132 -1.51 11.70 2.84
N ALA A 133 -1.30 11.95 1.56
CA ALA A 133 -2.04 12.97 0.82
C ALA A 133 -3.56 12.67 0.75
N LEU A 134 -3.92 11.39 0.64
CA LEU A 134 -5.33 10.96 0.62
C LEU A 134 -5.99 11.03 2.00
N LEU A 135 -5.26 10.70 3.07
CA LEU A 135 -5.81 10.57 4.43
C LEU A 135 -5.71 11.85 5.26
N ALA A 136 -4.96 12.86 4.81
CA ALA A 136 -4.82 14.16 5.47
C ALA A 136 -5.71 15.20 4.77
N PRO A 137 -6.81 15.64 5.39
CA PRO A 137 -7.77 16.56 4.76
C PRO A 137 -7.25 17.99 4.58
N GLU A 138 -6.07 18.32 5.10
CA GLU A 138 -5.50 19.69 5.11
C GLU A 138 -4.51 19.94 3.94
N GLU A 139 -4.06 18.93 3.23
CA GLU A 139 -3.23 19.12 2.03
C GLU A 139 -4.14 19.22 0.80
N LYS A 140 -3.83 20.19 -0.09
CA LYS A 140 -4.50 20.36 -1.39
C LYS A 140 -4.62 19.01 -2.09
N GLU A 141 -5.80 18.75 -2.65
CA GLU A 141 -6.06 17.57 -3.46
C GLU A 141 -4.91 17.31 -4.44
N HIS A 142 -4.17 16.23 -4.20
CA HIS A 142 -3.13 15.80 -5.12
C HIS A 142 -3.72 14.73 -6.03
N PRO A 143 -4.11 15.07 -7.26
CA PRO A 143 -4.73 14.12 -8.20
C PRO A 143 -3.85 12.90 -8.44
N PHE A 144 -2.53 13.06 -8.39
CA PHE A 144 -1.57 11.96 -8.50
C PHE A 144 -1.67 10.95 -7.35
N ALA A 145 -1.94 11.40 -6.12
CA ALA A 145 -2.07 10.52 -4.97
C ALA A 145 -3.32 9.62 -5.08
N ALA A 146 -4.44 10.23 -5.46
CA ALA A 146 -5.68 9.50 -5.70
C ALA A 146 -5.54 8.50 -6.85
N LEU A 147 -4.91 8.91 -7.94
CA LEU A 147 -4.67 8.07 -9.10
C LEU A 147 -3.73 6.90 -8.77
N PHE A 148 -2.68 7.13 -7.98
CA PHE A 148 -1.76 6.08 -7.56
C PHE A 148 -2.43 5.03 -6.67
N ILE A 149 -3.26 5.44 -5.72
CA ILE A 149 -4.04 4.52 -4.88
C ILE A 149 -5.09 3.77 -5.73
N LEU A 150 -5.76 4.46 -6.66
CA LEU A 150 -6.70 3.83 -7.58
C LEU A 150 -6.02 2.75 -8.43
N LEU A 151 -4.83 3.02 -8.96
CA LEU A 151 -4.03 2.03 -9.69
C LEU A 151 -3.70 0.82 -8.81
N GLY A 152 -3.35 1.04 -7.54
CA GLY A 152 -3.13 -0.05 -6.57
C GLY A 152 -4.38 -0.90 -6.36
N VAL A 153 -5.54 -0.28 -6.23
CA VAL A 153 -6.83 -0.98 -6.11
C VAL A 153 -7.13 -1.78 -7.39
N LEU A 154 -6.91 -1.20 -8.57
CA LEU A 154 -7.09 -1.90 -9.85
C LEU A 154 -6.13 -3.09 -9.99
N MET A 155 -4.88 -2.94 -9.56
CA MET A 155 -3.92 -4.05 -9.50
C MET A 155 -4.39 -5.18 -8.60
N ALA A 156 -4.93 -4.86 -7.42
CA ALA A 156 -5.46 -5.85 -6.50
C ALA A 156 -6.59 -6.68 -7.14
N PHE A 157 -7.51 -6.01 -7.83
CA PHE A 157 -8.60 -6.68 -8.54
C PHE A 157 -8.14 -7.43 -9.80
N SER A 158 -7.04 -7.02 -10.43
CA SER A 158 -6.51 -7.72 -11.62
C SER A 158 -5.86 -9.06 -11.27
N SER A 159 -5.38 -9.20 -10.03
CA SER A 159 -4.81 -10.46 -9.52
C SER A 159 -5.90 -11.50 -9.21
N TYR A 160 -7.17 -11.11 -9.26
CA TYR A 160 -8.31 -11.99 -9.02
C TYR A 160 -8.81 -12.57 -10.35
N GLU A 161 -8.45 -13.82 -10.64
CA GLU A 161 -9.07 -14.59 -11.70
C GLU A 161 -10.13 -15.53 -11.09
N THR A 162 -11.38 -15.32 -11.49
CA THR A 162 -12.45 -16.28 -11.12
C THR A 162 -12.30 -17.56 -11.93
N ALA A 163 -12.83 -18.67 -11.41
CA ALA A 163 -12.79 -19.99 -12.06
C ALA A 163 -13.31 -19.99 -13.52
N ASN A 164 -14.06 -18.98 -13.91
CA ASN A 164 -14.59 -18.80 -15.27
C ASN A 164 -13.72 -17.90 -16.17
N GLY A 165 -12.49 -17.56 -15.78
CA GLY A 165 -11.61 -16.68 -16.54
C GLY A 165 -12.00 -15.18 -16.49
N PHE A 166 -12.96 -14.81 -15.62
CA PHE A 166 -13.38 -13.44 -15.44
C PHE A 166 -12.42 -12.72 -14.51
N ALA A 167 -11.71 -11.70 -15.02
CA ALA A 167 -10.80 -10.85 -14.26
C ALA A 167 -11.44 -9.46 -14.07
N PRO A 168 -12.09 -9.19 -12.92
CA PRO A 168 -12.82 -7.94 -12.70
C PRO A 168 -11.92 -6.70 -12.78
N GLY A 169 -10.66 -6.83 -12.40
CA GLY A 169 -9.68 -5.74 -12.49
C GLY A 169 -9.34 -5.35 -13.92
N ARG A 170 -9.31 -6.29 -14.86
CA ARG A 170 -9.08 -5.98 -16.28
C ARG A 170 -10.26 -5.19 -16.84
N ILE A 171 -11.48 -5.55 -16.47
CA ILE A 171 -12.69 -4.81 -16.89
C ILE A 171 -12.71 -3.42 -16.25
N ALA A 172 -12.41 -3.30 -14.97
CA ALA A 172 -12.36 -2.03 -14.27
C ALA A 172 -11.26 -1.12 -14.86
N SER A 173 -10.09 -1.66 -15.19
CA SER A 173 -9.02 -0.88 -15.83
C SER A 173 -9.39 -0.39 -17.24
N MET A 174 -10.03 -1.24 -18.06
CA MET A 174 -10.57 -0.83 -19.35
C MET A 174 -11.63 0.28 -19.20
N LEU A 175 -12.51 0.17 -18.22
CA LEU A 175 -13.56 1.14 -17.98
C LEU A 175 -12.99 2.50 -17.54
N VAL A 176 -11.95 2.51 -16.69
CA VAL A 176 -11.24 3.73 -16.29
C VAL A 176 -10.56 4.39 -17.49
N VAL A 177 -9.89 3.61 -18.34
CA VAL A 177 -9.25 4.13 -19.58
C VAL A 177 -10.30 4.70 -20.53
N LEU A 178 -11.43 4.01 -20.71
CA LEU A 178 -12.53 4.49 -21.56
C LEU A 178 -13.14 5.78 -21.02
N LEU A 179 -13.38 5.87 -19.71
CA LEU A 179 -13.89 7.10 -19.08
C LEU A 179 -12.92 8.26 -19.23
N ALA A 180 -11.64 8.04 -19.01
CA ALA A 180 -10.61 9.07 -19.19
C ALA A 180 -10.49 9.53 -20.65
N ALA A 181 -10.64 8.62 -21.62
CA ALA A 181 -10.65 8.94 -23.04
C ALA A 181 -11.91 9.73 -23.42
N PHE A 182 -13.06 9.40 -22.83
CA PHE A 182 -14.33 10.08 -23.09
C PHE A 182 -14.34 11.51 -22.53
N GLU A 183 -13.84 11.72 -21.30
CA GLU A 183 -13.69 13.07 -20.74
C GLU A 183 -12.78 13.96 -21.61
N ARG A 184 -11.70 13.37 -22.14
CA ARG A 184 -10.76 14.12 -22.98
C ARG A 184 -11.32 14.43 -24.37
N SER A 185 -12.20 13.57 -24.92
CA SER A 185 -12.86 13.78 -26.21
C SER A 185 -14.04 14.75 -26.14
N GLY A 186 -14.67 14.90 -24.94
CA GLY A 186 -15.76 15.86 -24.72
C GLY A 186 -15.29 17.30 -24.44
N ALA A 187 -13.97 17.53 -24.36
CA ALA A 187 -13.36 18.86 -24.15
C ALA A 187 -12.90 19.54 -25.45
N VAL A 188 -13.29 19.04 -26.62
CA VAL A 188 -13.14 19.63 -27.96
C VAL A 188 -14.51 20.06 -28.45
#